data_508ae20082c4e420752215ef69d9dfa4
#
_entry.id   508ae20082c4e420752215ef69d9dfa4
#
_cell.length_a   1.000
_cell.length_b   1.000
_cell.length_c   1.000
_cell.angle_alpha   90.00
_cell.angle_beta   90.00
_cell.angle_gamma   90.00
#
_symmetry.space_group_name_H-M   'P 1'
#
loop_
_entity.id
_entity.type
_entity.pdbx_description
1 polymer ?
#
loop_
_entity_poly.entity_id
_entity_poly.type
_entity_poly.pdbx_seq_one_letter_code
_entity_poly.pdbx_strand_id
1 'polypeptide(L)'
;MKKQTKNFTLVELAVIIFCCAAITAVTLPLAHGTVEQAKSVTCMNKLKNIGQAALQYAKSNSNIVPCRVRDAKTGAVNDFGNWFHIWNNALTWGGYFGEKPTVSFKAGNVKYGKEYFGCPDDKDLHNNKNSTGSYVIFNLNRKAVELAGNRFGFSPEEYARLEVGRDRAENAIVFDYFPYNGSPFKAAVHGNVSNVLRLNGEVDTVNITKGRRTPNFYKWFGEDVDGIEL
;
A
#
# COMPACT_ATOMS: atom_id res chain seq x y z
N MET A 1 62.96 -4.33 -28.07
CA MET A 1 61.86 -3.37 -28.32
C MET A 1 61.66 -2.54 -27.06
N LYS A 2 61.97 -1.22 -27.06
CA LYS A 2 61.64 -0.35 -25.89
C LYS A 2 60.17 0.01 -25.92
N LYS A 3 59.41 -0.38 -24.86
CA LYS A 3 58.03 0.05 -24.62
C LYS A 3 58.08 1.57 -24.35
N GLN A 4 57.55 2.39 -25.27
CA GLN A 4 57.31 3.81 -25.00
C GLN A 4 56.12 3.91 -24.02
N THR A 5 56.38 4.30 -22.81
CA THR A 5 55.34 4.71 -21.86
C THR A 5 54.89 6.12 -22.24
N LYS A 6 53.66 6.26 -22.76
CA LYS A 6 53.05 7.58 -22.98
C LYS A 6 52.76 8.20 -21.60
N ASN A 7 53.42 9.29 -21.29
CA ASN A 7 53.14 10.06 -20.07
C ASN A 7 51.91 10.91 -20.32
N PHE A 8 50.97 10.85 -19.39
CA PHE A 8 49.76 11.68 -19.38
C PHE A 8 50.17 13.16 -19.21
N THR A 9 49.61 14.04 -20.02
CA THR A 9 49.82 15.48 -19.87
C THR A 9 48.87 16.04 -18.79
N LEU A 10 49.29 17.12 -18.11
CA LEU A 10 48.47 17.79 -17.09
C LEU A 10 47.16 18.33 -17.67
N VAL A 11 47.18 18.71 -18.97
CA VAL A 11 45.98 19.18 -19.69
C VAL A 11 44.98 18.03 -19.92
N GLU A 12 45.46 16.84 -20.30
CA GLU A 12 44.57 15.67 -20.46
C GLU A 12 43.87 15.31 -19.13
N LEU A 13 44.60 15.37 -18.02
CA LEU A 13 44.03 15.13 -16.70
C LEU A 13 42.97 16.19 -16.33
N ALA A 14 43.25 17.47 -16.59
CA ALA A 14 42.33 18.56 -16.30
C ALA A 14 41.04 18.45 -17.11
N VAL A 15 41.10 18.06 -18.39
CA VAL A 15 39.94 17.85 -19.25
C VAL A 15 39.10 16.70 -18.73
N ILE A 16 39.71 15.58 -18.32
CA ILE A 16 38.97 14.43 -17.77
C ILE A 16 38.21 14.84 -16.49
N ILE A 17 38.88 15.55 -15.57
CA ILE A 17 38.23 16.01 -14.32
C ILE A 17 37.06 16.94 -14.64
N PHE A 18 37.23 17.88 -15.59
CA PHE A 18 36.14 18.79 -15.98
C PHE A 18 34.96 18.04 -16.61
N CYS A 19 35.19 17.09 -17.50
CA CYS A 19 34.14 16.25 -18.09
C CYS A 19 33.42 15.42 -17.03
N CYS A 20 34.13 14.80 -16.09
CA CYS A 20 33.55 14.05 -14.99
C CYS A 20 32.67 14.96 -14.09
N ALA A 21 33.15 16.15 -13.74
CA ALA A 21 32.42 17.12 -12.96
C ALA A 21 31.13 17.59 -13.67
N ALA A 22 31.19 17.85 -14.97
CA ALA A 22 30.04 18.23 -15.78
C ALA A 22 28.98 17.13 -15.84
N ILE A 23 29.38 15.87 -16.04
CA ILE A 23 28.45 14.72 -16.05
C ILE A 23 27.81 14.51 -14.69
N THR A 24 28.58 14.57 -13.60
CA THR A 24 28.01 14.40 -12.23
C THR A 24 27.06 15.50 -11.85
N ALA A 25 27.29 16.75 -12.26
CA ALA A 25 26.40 17.88 -11.99
C ALA A 25 25.00 17.72 -12.61
N VAL A 26 24.90 17.04 -13.76
CA VAL A 26 23.63 16.80 -14.45
C VAL A 26 22.93 15.54 -13.93
N THR A 27 23.67 14.48 -13.59
CA THR A 27 23.08 13.19 -13.21
C THR A 27 22.54 13.15 -11.77
N LEU A 28 23.14 13.90 -10.83
CA LEU A 28 22.73 13.89 -9.42
C LEU A 28 21.29 14.34 -9.18
N PRO A 29 20.77 15.46 -9.73
CA PRO A 29 19.39 15.88 -9.53
C PRO A 29 18.36 14.92 -10.15
N LEU A 30 18.69 14.27 -11.28
CA LEU A 30 17.83 13.29 -11.93
C LEU A 30 17.69 12.01 -11.10
N ALA A 31 18.73 11.59 -10.39
CA ALA A 31 18.73 10.36 -9.61
C ALA A 31 17.74 10.41 -8.42
N HIS A 32 17.57 11.55 -7.78
CA HIS A 32 16.63 11.67 -6.63
C HIS A 32 15.18 11.45 -7.03
N GLY A 33 14.71 12.04 -8.13
CA GLY A 33 13.34 11.86 -8.62
C GLY A 33 13.05 10.43 -9.06
N THR A 34 14.03 9.77 -9.70
CA THR A 34 13.87 8.38 -10.17
C THR A 34 13.80 7.37 -9.02
N VAL A 35 14.52 7.59 -7.92
CA VAL A 35 14.49 6.71 -6.74
C VAL A 35 13.13 6.75 -6.05
N GLU A 36 12.52 7.92 -5.88
CA GLU A 36 11.17 8.02 -5.28
C GLU A 36 10.10 7.38 -6.16
N GLN A 37 10.17 7.60 -7.49
CA GLN A 37 9.30 6.92 -8.43
C GLN A 37 9.47 5.39 -8.39
N ALA A 38 10.70 4.89 -8.36
CA ALA A 38 10.98 3.46 -8.29
C ALA A 38 10.42 2.83 -7.00
N LYS A 39 10.47 3.52 -5.88
CA LYS A 39 9.87 3.05 -4.62
C LYS A 39 8.35 3.01 -4.70
N SER A 40 7.71 4.03 -5.27
CA SER A 40 6.26 4.05 -5.49
C SER A 40 5.82 2.89 -6.38
N VAL A 41 6.52 2.65 -7.50
CA VAL A 41 6.27 1.50 -8.38
C VAL A 41 6.44 0.16 -7.63
N THR A 42 7.42 0.07 -6.75
CA THR A 42 7.61 -1.13 -5.91
C THR A 42 6.42 -1.36 -4.98
N CYS A 43 5.90 -0.30 -4.35
CA CYS A 43 4.71 -0.39 -3.49
C CYS A 43 3.46 -0.76 -4.30
N MET A 44 3.27 -0.19 -5.49
CA MET A 44 2.18 -0.59 -6.41
C MET A 44 2.26 -2.08 -6.78
N ASN A 45 3.44 -2.58 -7.09
CA ASN A 45 3.62 -4.00 -7.42
C ASN A 45 3.34 -4.90 -6.22
N LYS A 46 3.69 -4.49 -5.01
CA LYS A 46 3.32 -5.21 -3.78
C LYS A 46 1.80 -5.23 -3.58
N LEU A 47 1.12 -4.10 -3.77
CA LEU A 47 -0.33 -4.04 -3.72
C LEU A 47 -0.99 -4.94 -4.77
N LYS A 48 -0.46 -5.00 -6.00
CA LYS A 48 -0.92 -5.94 -7.02
C LYS A 48 -0.79 -7.40 -6.58
N ASN A 49 0.35 -7.77 -6.00
CA ASN A 49 0.57 -9.13 -5.48
C ASN A 49 -0.40 -9.45 -4.33
N ILE A 50 -0.63 -8.49 -3.43
CA ILE A 50 -1.62 -8.61 -2.35
C ILE A 50 -3.03 -8.80 -2.95
N GLY A 51 -3.38 -8.02 -3.97
CA GLY A 51 -4.67 -8.13 -4.67
C GLY A 51 -4.88 -9.48 -5.31
N GLN A 52 -3.88 -10.00 -6.03
CA GLN A 52 -3.93 -11.33 -6.63
C GLN A 52 -4.10 -12.43 -5.58
N ALA A 53 -3.35 -12.36 -4.47
CA ALA A 53 -3.47 -13.30 -3.38
C ALA A 53 -4.84 -13.22 -2.69
N ALA A 54 -5.39 -12.01 -2.50
CA ALA A 54 -6.71 -11.78 -1.92
C ALA A 54 -7.84 -12.32 -2.80
N LEU A 55 -7.75 -12.13 -4.13
CA LEU A 55 -8.72 -12.69 -5.08
C LEU A 55 -8.66 -14.22 -5.14
N GLN A 56 -7.47 -14.82 -5.06
CA GLN A 56 -7.32 -16.27 -4.96
C GLN A 56 -7.92 -16.80 -3.65
N TYR A 57 -7.66 -16.11 -2.53
CA TYR A 57 -8.29 -16.42 -1.25
C TYR A 57 -9.81 -16.35 -1.35
N ALA A 58 -10.36 -15.27 -1.91
CA ALA A 58 -11.80 -15.06 -2.05
C ALA A 58 -12.47 -16.20 -2.84
N LYS A 59 -11.88 -16.67 -3.95
CA LYS A 59 -12.37 -17.81 -4.72
C LYS A 59 -12.54 -19.08 -3.88
N SER A 60 -11.71 -19.28 -2.87
CA SER A 60 -11.75 -20.44 -1.97
C SER A 60 -12.59 -20.18 -0.71
N ASN A 61 -13.05 -18.94 -0.50
CA ASN A 61 -13.73 -18.50 0.72
C ASN A 61 -15.01 -17.70 0.40
N SER A 62 -15.93 -18.28 -0.36
CA SER A 62 -17.25 -17.70 -0.68
C SER A 62 -17.20 -16.30 -1.29
N ASN A 63 -16.19 -16.01 -2.10
CA ASN A 63 -15.88 -14.71 -2.70
C ASN A 63 -15.60 -13.57 -1.69
N ILE A 64 -15.28 -13.90 -0.45
CA ILE A 64 -14.99 -12.92 0.61
C ILE A 64 -13.47 -12.74 0.73
N VAL A 65 -12.98 -11.49 0.66
CA VAL A 65 -11.57 -11.18 0.93
C VAL A 65 -11.24 -11.38 2.41
N PRO A 66 -9.96 -11.54 2.80
CA PRO A 66 -9.60 -11.77 4.20
C PRO A 66 -10.18 -10.71 5.12
N CYS A 67 -10.93 -11.12 6.13
CA CYS A 67 -11.59 -10.22 7.07
C CYS A 67 -11.76 -10.86 8.44
N ARG A 68 -12.16 -10.06 9.43
CA ARG A 68 -12.54 -10.51 10.75
C ARG A 68 -13.97 -10.08 11.06
N VAL A 69 -14.80 -11.04 11.44
CA VAL A 69 -16.13 -10.73 12.02
C VAL A 69 -15.90 -10.18 13.42
N ARG A 70 -16.17 -8.87 13.61
CA ARG A 70 -16.01 -8.21 14.91
C ARG A 70 -17.18 -8.45 15.84
N ASP A 71 -18.36 -8.53 15.26
CA ASP A 71 -19.59 -8.76 16.02
C ASP A 71 -20.24 -10.06 15.55
N ALA A 72 -20.06 -11.12 16.35
CA ALA A 72 -20.62 -12.42 16.06
C ALA A 72 -22.17 -12.44 16.12
N LYS A 73 -22.81 -11.48 16.82
CA LYS A 73 -24.27 -11.40 16.90
C LYS A 73 -24.89 -10.79 15.65
N THR A 74 -24.27 -9.76 15.10
CA THR A 74 -24.77 -9.05 13.91
C THR A 74 -24.14 -9.55 12.62
N GLY A 75 -23.01 -10.23 12.68
CA GLY A 75 -22.21 -10.59 11.51
C GLY A 75 -21.53 -9.39 10.81
N ALA A 76 -21.48 -8.24 11.48
CA ALA A 76 -20.88 -7.03 10.91
C ALA A 76 -19.36 -7.15 10.82
N VAL A 77 -18.81 -6.82 9.65
CA VAL A 77 -17.37 -6.70 9.38
C VAL A 77 -17.04 -5.23 9.16
N ASN A 78 -16.22 -4.69 10.04
CA ASN A 78 -15.70 -3.33 9.95
C ASN A 78 -14.23 -3.36 10.35
N ASP A 79 -13.37 -3.65 9.36
CA ASP A 79 -11.91 -3.70 9.52
C ASP A 79 -11.31 -2.47 8.83
N PHE A 80 -11.24 -1.38 9.59
CA PHE A 80 -10.53 -0.17 9.17
C PHE A 80 -9.29 0.04 10.05
N GLY A 81 -8.12 0.11 9.42
CA GLY A 81 -6.85 0.38 10.09
C GLY A 81 -5.74 -0.64 9.79
N ASN A 82 -4.73 -0.65 10.64
CA ASN A 82 -3.53 -1.50 10.53
C ASN A 82 -3.79 -2.97 10.94
N TRP A 83 -4.84 -3.60 10.39
CA TRP A 83 -5.21 -4.98 10.71
C TRP A 83 -4.47 -6.03 9.87
N PHE A 84 -3.21 -5.77 9.52
CA PHE A 84 -2.38 -6.65 8.68
C PHE A 84 -2.26 -8.07 9.17
N HIS A 85 -2.31 -8.30 10.48
CA HIS A 85 -2.23 -9.66 11.00
C HIS A 85 -3.34 -10.56 10.45
N ILE A 86 -4.51 -10.02 10.10
CA ILE A 86 -5.61 -10.78 9.50
C ILE A 86 -5.25 -11.20 8.08
N TRP A 87 -4.86 -10.23 7.25
CA TRP A 87 -4.47 -10.48 5.87
C TRP A 87 -3.17 -11.28 5.78
N ASN A 88 -2.17 -10.95 6.61
CA ASN A 88 -0.94 -11.71 6.69
C ASN A 88 -1.19 -13.17 7.08
N ASN A 89 -2.04 -13.42 8.08
CA ASN A 89 -2.39 -14.78 8.46
C ASN A 89 -3.13 -15.51 7.34
N ALA A 90 -4.14 -14.90 6.74
CA ALA A 90 -4.93 -15.51 5.69
C ALA A 90 -4.11 -15.76 4.42
N LEU A 91 -3.32 -14.79 3.97
CA LEU A 91 -2.64 -14.84 2.67
C LEU A 91 -1.27 -15.52 2.76
N THR A 92 -0.44 -15.13 3.71
CA THR A 92 0.92 -15.67 3.83
C THR A 92 0.89 -17.13 4.34
N TRP A 93 0.19 -17.37 5.45
CA TRP A 93 0.08 -18.71 6.03
C TRP A 93 -0.88 -19.61 5.25
N GLY A 94 -1.82 -19.04 4.52
CA GLY A 94 -2.66 -19.74 3.55
C GLY A 94 -1.90 -20.22 2.32
N GLY A 95 -0.70 -19.68 2.05
CA GLY A 95 0.12 -20.01 0.89
C GLY A 95 -0.28 -19.31 -0.39
N TYR A 96 -1.04 -18.21 -0.32
CA TYR A 96 -1.53 -17.47 -1.47
C TYR A 96 -0.47 -16.59 -2.14
N PHE A 97 0.71 -16.43 -1.52
CA PHE A 97 1.89 -15.83 -2.14
C PHE A 97 2.84 -16.86 -2.79
N GLY A 98 2.43 -18.13 -2.91
CA GLY A 98 3.19 -19.23 -3.47
C GLY A 98 3.73 -20.17 -2.42
N GLU A 99 4.78 -19.81 -1.70
CA GLU A 99 5.36 -20.67 -0.67
C GLU A 99 4.73 -20.42 0.70
N LYS A 100 4.39 -21.52 1.39
CA LYS A 100 4.00 -21.42 2.80
C LYS A 100 5.25 -21.27 3.67
N PRO A 101 5.24 -20.35 4.66
CA PRO A 101 6.34 -20.28 5.62
C PRO A 101 6.54 -21.62 6.33
N THR A 102 7.79 -22.07 6.40
CA THR A 102 8.16 -23.34 7.05
C THR A 102 8.13 -23.29 8.58
N VAL A 103 8.01 -22.10 9.15
CA VAL A 103 7.95 -21.86 10.59
C VAL A 103 6.51 -21.67 11.04
N SER A 104 6.12 -22.29 12.17
CA SER A 104 4.79 -22.09 12.75
C SER A 104 4.55 -20.63 13.13
N PHE A 105 3.32 -20.20 12.96
CA PHE A 105 2.89 -18.85 13.36
C PHE A 105 3.14 -18.64 14.87
N LYS A 106 4.08 -17.73 15.18
CA LYS A 106 4.16 -17.11 16.51
C LYS A 106 3.82 -15.66 16.31
N ALA A 107 2.91 -15.13 17.12
CA ALA A 107 2.63 -13.69 17.16
C ALA A 107 3.97 -12.95 17.32
N GLY A 108 4.38 -12.20 16.29
CA GLY A 108 5.69 -11.53 16.26
C GLY A 108 6.62 -11.90 15.09
N ASN A 109 6.23 -12.80 14.18
CA ASN A 109 6.98 -13.03 12.94
C ASN A 109 6.83 -11.85 11.96
N VAL A 110 7.36 -10.72 12.37
CA VAL A 110 7.38 -9.43 11.65
C VAL A 110 8.08 -9.56 10.28
N LYS A 111 8.99 -10.53 10.11
CA LYS A 111 9.78 -10.72 8.89
C LYS A 111 8.90 -10.93 7.65
N TYR A 112 7.95 -11.84 7.71
CA TYR A 112 7.07 -12.14 6.57
C TYR A 112 6.06 -11.01 6.31
N GLY A 113 5.58 -10.36 7.37
CA GLY A 113 4.73 -9.18 7.21
C GLY A 113 5.43 -8.07 6.44
N LYS A 114 6.70 -7.78 6.75
CA LYS A 114 7.49 -6.75 6.05
C LYS A 114 7.80 -7.10 4.60
N GLU A 115 8.01 -8.37 4.30
CA GLU A 115 8.32 -8.82 2.95
C GLU A 115 7.17 -8.54 1.98
N TYR A 116 5.94 -8.90 2.35
CA TYR A 116 4.77 -8.74 1.49
C TYR A 116 4.03 -7.42 1.72
N PHE A 117 3.93 -6.96 2.97
CA PHE A 117 3.11 -5.81 3.37
C PHE A 117 3.91 -4.56 3.77
N GLY A 118 5.21 -4.55 3.58
CA GLY A 118 6.06 -3.40 3.87
C GLY A 118 6.36 -2.58 2.63
N CYS A 119 6.04 -1.28 2.62
CA CYS A 119 6.48 -0.36 1.60
C CYS A 119 7.92 0.10 1.87
N PRO A 120 8.85 0.08 0.91
CA PRO A 120 10.23 0.49 1.11
C PRO A 120 10.41 1.99 1.42
N ASP A 121 9.38 2.79 1.16
CA ASP A 121 9.38 4.24 1.44
C ASP A 121 8.82 4.59 2.83
N ASP A 122 8.23 3.62 3.50
CA ASP A 122 7.69 3.78 4.85
C ASP A 122 8.82 3.74 5.90
N LYS A 123 9.24 4.93 6.31
CA LYS A 123 10.31 5.09 7.32
C LYS A 123 9.80 4.95 8.76
N ASP A 124 8.53 5.27 8.99
CA ASP A 124 7.96 5.37 10.33
C ASP A 124 7.32 4.05 10.81
N LEU A 125 6.45 3.47 10.00
CA LEU A 125 5.76 2.22 10.33
C LEU A 125 6.67 1.01 10.17
N HIS A 126 7.53 1.02 9.16
CA HIS A 126 8.48 -0.06 8.90
C HIS A 126 9.54 -0.24 10.01
N ASN A 127 9.91 0.84 10.69
CA ASN A 127 10.85 0.83 11.82
C ASN A 127 10.19 0.56 13.16
N ASN A 128 8.86 0.62 13.25
CA ASN A 128 8.14 0.30 14.48
C ASN A 128 8.14 -1.22 14.68
N LYS A 129 8.70 -1.69 15.80
CA LYS A 129 8.80 -3.12 16.16
C LYS A 129 7.43 -3.83 16.23
N ASN A 130 6.37 -3.07 16.41
CA ASN A 130 4.99 -3.57 16.53
C ASN A 130 4.19 -3.45 15.24
N SER A 131 4.72 -2.81 14.19
CA SER A 131 4.03 -2.68 12.90
C SER A 131 4.39 -3.83 11.98
N THR A 132 3.37 -4.49 11.43
CA THR A 132 3.51 -5.61 10.51
C THR A 132 3.35 -5.23 9.05
N GLY A 133 3.04 -3.94 8.75
CA GLY A 133 2.88 -3.49 7.37
C GLY A 133 2.64 -1.98 7.25
N SER A 134 2.82 -1.49 6.04
CA SER A 134 2.75 -0.08 5.65
C SER A 134 1.43 0.33 5.02
N TYR A 135 0.48 -0.60 4.94
CA TYR A 135 -0.81 -0.39 4.28
C TYR A 135 -1.95 -0.35 5.29
N VAL A 136 -3.03 0.29 4.93
CA VAL A 136 -4.29 0.29 5.68
C VAL A 136 -5.27 -0.63 4.99
N ILE A 137 -5.94 -1.49 5.75
CA ILE A 137 -7.02 -2.33 5.27
C ILE A 137 -8.34 -1.63 5.57
N PHE A 138 -9.26 -1.66 4.59
CA PHE A 138 -10.57 -1.08 4.72
C PHE A 138 -11.63 -2.04 4.18
N ASN A 139 -12.07 -2.96 5.04
CA ASN A 139 -13.10 -3.94 4.72
C ASN A 139 -14.39 -3.62 5.48
N LEU A 140 -15.48 -3.50 4.74
CA LEU A 140 -16.84 -3.31 5.27
C LEU A 140 -17.79 -4.25 4.55
N ASN A 141 -18.58 -5.01 5.29
CA ASN A 141 -19.73 -5.67 4.68
C ASN A 141 -20.98 -4.77 4.72
N ARG A 142 -21.99 -5.11 3.92
CA ARG A 142 -23.25 -4.37 3.85
C ARG A 142 -23.89 -4.18 5.22
N LYS A 143 -23.84 -5.19 6.08
CA LYS A 143 -24.37 -5.12 7.44
C LYS A 143 -23.67 -4.08 8.31
N ALA A 144 -22.35 -3.92 8.16
CA ALA A 144 -21.62 -2.89 8.89
C ALA A 144 -21.97 -1.48 8.40
N VAL A 145 -22.17 -1.30 7.09
CA VAL A 145 -22.62 -0.02 6.53
C VAL A 145 -24.05 0.31 7.01
N GLU A 146 -24.98 -0.65 6.94
CA GLU A 146 -26.33 -0.51 7.42
C GLU A 146 -26.40 -0.09 8.91
N LEU A 147 -25.66 -0.79 9.78
CA LEU A 147 -25.61 -0.50 11.21
C LEU A 147 -24.95 0.85 11.54
N ALA A 148 -24.08 1.34 10.68
CA ALA A 148 -23.46 2.64 10.83
C ALA A 148 -24.41 3.80 10.48
N GLY A 149 -25.52 3.52 9.80
CA GLY A 149 -26.49 4.51 9.36
C GLY A 149 -25.83 5.61 8.51
N ASN A 150 -26.17 6.86 8.77
CA ASN A 150 -25.66 8.00 8.01
C ASN A 150 -24.16 8.33 8.23
N ARG A 151 -23.45 7.53 9.02
CA ARG A 151 -22.04 7.82 9.33
C ARG A 151 -21.14 7.83 8.10
N PHE A 152 -21.40 6.94 7.16
CA PHE A 152 -20.60 6.86 5.93
C PHE A 152 -21.14 7.78 4.84
N GLY A 153 -22.45 8.06 4.83
CA GLY A 153 -23.09 8.91 3.83
C GLY A 153 -23.47 8.20 2.53
N PHE A 154 -23.34 6.87 2.49
CA PHE A 154 -23.58 6.05 1.29
C PHE A 154 -24.46 4.84 1.64
N SER A 155 -25.10 4.27 0.63
CA SER A 155 -25.86 3.03 0.78
C SER A 155 -24.95 1.82 1.04
N PRO A 156 -25.49 0.74 1.64
CA PRO A 156 -24.72 -0.50 1.79
C PRO A 156 -24.24 -1.10 0.46
N GLU A 157 -25.00 -0.91 -0.62
CA GLU A 157 -24.68 -1.40 -1.97
C GLU A 157 -23.48 -0.67 -2.58
N GLU A 158 -23.37 0.64 -2.32
CA GLU A 158 -22.31 1.49 -2.88
C GLU A 158 -21.01 1.40 -2.06
N TYR A 159 -21.15 1.32 -0.72
CA TYR A 159 -19.99 1.49 0.15
C TYR A 159 -19.42 0.18 0.72
N ALA A 160 -20.11 -0.96 0.61
CA ALA A 160 -19.55 -2.26 1.00
C ALA A 160 -18.37 -2.63 0.11
N ARG A 161 -17.36 -3.30 0.72
CA ARG A 161 -16.09 -3.64 0.09
C ARG A 161 -15.50 -4.91 0.70
N LEU A 162 -16.19 -6.02 0.52
CA LEU A 162 -15.79 -7.30 1.11
C LEU A 162 -16.00 -8.48 0.16
N GLU A 163 -17.12 -8.51 -0.57
CA GLU A 163 -17.56 -9.64 -1.36
C GLU A 163 -17.30 -9.39 -2.85
N VAL A 164 -16.32 -10.11 -3.43
CA VAL A 164 -15.95 -10.02 -4.84
C VAL A 164 -17.11 -10.45 -5.74
N GLY A 165 -17.43 -9.64 -6.72
CA GLY A 165 -18.53 -9.90 -7.66
C GLY A 165 -19.92 -9.50 -7.17
N ARG A 166 -20.05 -9.06 -5.90
CA ARG A 166 -21.30 -8.54 -5.33
C ARG A 166 -21.18 -7.09 -4.89
N ASP A 167 -20.11 -6.74 -4.20
CA ASP A 167 -19.85 -5.38 -3.79
C ASP A 167 -19.16 -4.63 -4.95
N ARG A 168 -19.22 -3.30 -4.92
CA ARG A 168 -18.69 -2.46 -5.99
C ARG A 168 -17.20 -2.72 -6.20
N ALA A 169 -16.84 -3.09 -7.45
CA ALA A 169 -15.51 -3.55 -7.80
C ALA A 169 -14.42 -2.47 -7.65
N GLU A 170 -14.81 -1.20 -7.83
CA GLU A 170 -13.96 -0.01 -7.75
C GLU A 170 -13.67 0.42 -6.30
N ASN A 171 -14.39 -0.12 -5.31
CA ASN A 171 -14.15 0.24 -3.93
C ASN A 171 -12.76 -0.18 -3.45
N ALA A 172 -12.03 0.77 -2.87
CA ALA A 172 -10.70 0.55 -2.34
C ALA A 172 -10.75 -0.31 -1.07
N ILE A 173 -9.92 -1.35 -1.01
CA ILE A 173 -9.84 -2.30 0.11
C ILE A 173 -8.52 -2.25 0.88
N VAL A 174 -7.43 -1.83 0.20
CA VAL A 174 -6.11 -1.62 0.83
C VAL A 174 -5.48 -0.38 0.20
N PHE A 175 -4.82 0.42 1.00
CA PHE A 175 -4.12 1.60 0.49
C PHE A 175 -2.86 1.92 1.30
N ASP A 176 -1.91 2.63 0.68
CA ASP A 176 -0.74 3.16 1.35
C ASP A 176 -1.17 4.09 2.49
N TYR A 177 -0.52 3.93 3.63
CA TYR A 177 -0.85 4.76 4.77
C TYR A 177 -0.62 6.26 4.48
N PHE A 178 -1.57 7.08 4.85
CA PHE A 178 -1.46 8.54 4.93
C PHE A 178 -2.19 9.08 6.17
N PRO A 179 -1.74 10.21 6.74
CA PRO A 179 -2.39 10.80 7.89
C PRO A 179 -3.72 11.46 7.47
N TYR A 180 -4.78 11.11 8.15
CA TYR A 180 -6.09 11.74 8.06
C TYR A 180 -6.45 12.38 9.40
N ASN A 181 -7.53 13.14 9.48
CA ASN A 181 -7.96 13.80 10.71
C ASN A 181 -8.25 12.75 11.81
N GLY A 182 -7.53 12.85 12.93
CA GLY A 182 -7.57 11.86 14.03
C GLY A 182 -6.58 10.72 13.91
N SER A 183 -5.74 10.69 12.87
CA SER A 183 -4.66 9.71 12.75
C SER A 183 -3.52 9.99 13.74
N PRO A 184 -2.96 8.97 14.40
CA PRO A 184 -1.80 9.12 15.26
C PRO A 184 -0.50 9.37 14.48
N PHE A 185 -0.47 9.14 13.18
CA PHE A 185 0.72 9.26 12.34
C PHE A 185 0.71 10.56 11.56
N LYS A 186 1.89 11.16 11.37
CA LYS A 186 2.03 12.51 10.81
C LYS A 186 2.47 12.55 9.36
N ALA A 187 3.11 11.49 8.86
CA ALA A 187 3.64 11.44 7.51
C ALA A 187 2.89 10.43 6.63
N ALA A 188 2.66 10.78 5.37
CA ALA A 188 2.22 9.83 4.35
C ALA A 188 3.43 9.10 3.77
N VAL A 189 3.22 7.87 3.32
CA VAL A 189 4.29 7.06 2.72
C VAL A 189 4.81 7.71 1.43
N HIS A 190 3.92 8.20 0.57
CA HIS A 190 4.26 8.76 -0.73
C HIS A 190 3.85 10.24 -0.90
N GLY A 191 4.13 11.09 0.09
CA GLY A 191 3.87 12.53 -0.03
C GLY A 191 2.39 12.88 -0.18
N ASN A 192 1.94 13.36 -1.33
CA ASN A 192 0.56 13.80 -1.58
C ASN A 192 -0.29 12.76 -2.32
N VAL A 193 0.23 11.57 -2.56
CA VAL A 193 -0.47 10.48 -3.23
C VAL A 193 -0.50 9.23 -2.36
N SER A 194 -1.47 8.37 -2.60
CA SER A 194 -1.58 7.03 -2.02
C SER A 194 -1.85 6.03 -3.14
N ASN A 195 -1.15 4.91 -3.14
CA ASN A 195 -1.51 3.80 -3.99
C ASN A 195 -2.66 3.03 -3.33
N VAL A 196 -3.64 2.64 -4.11
CA VAL A 196 -4.89 2.07 -3.66
C VAL A 196 -5.13 0.77 -4.40
N LEU A 197 -5.37 -0.31 -3.67
CA LEU A 197 -5.83 -1.59 -4.20
C LEU A 197 -7.36 -1.65 -4.13
N ARG A 198 -8.00 -1.90 -5.26
CA ARG A 198 -9.45 -2.03 -5.40
C ARG A 198 -9.91 -3.48 -5.24
N LEU A 199 -11.20 -3.67 -4.98
CA LEU A 199 -11.80 -5.00 -4.79
C LEU A 199 -11.68 -5.90 -6.02
N ASN A 200 -11.61 -5.33 -7.24
CA ASN A 200 -11.35 -6.06 -8.48
C ASN A 200 -9.87 -6.45 -8.68
N GLY A 201 -8.97 -6.03 -7.79
CA GLY A 201 -7.53 -6.30 -7.87
C GLY A 201 -6.73 -5.26 -8.64
N GLU A 202 -7.36 -4.21 -9.17
CA GLU A 202 -6.65 -3.07 -9.78
C GLU A 202 -5.93 -2.23 -8.73
N VAL A 203 -4.84 -1.61 -9.14
CA VAL A 203 -4.08 -0.69 -8.29
C VAL A 203 -3.94 0.65 -9.00
N ASP A 204 -4.43 1.68 -8.33
CA ASP A 204 -4.38 3.07 -8.79
C ASP A 204 -3.57 3.94 -7.83
N THR A 205 -3.27 5.17 -8.27
CA THR A 205 -2.68 6.22 -7.45
C THR A 205 -3.67 7.37 -7.30
N VAL A 206 -4.00 7.72 -6.07
CA VAL A 206 -4.99 8.75 -5.73
C VAL A 206 -4.31 9.93 -5.04
N ASN A 207 -4.75 11.17 -5.36
CA ASN A 207 -4.29 12.38 -4.67
C ASN A 207 -5.02 12.50 -3.32
N ILE A 208 -4.24 12.53 -2.22
CA ILE A 208 -4.76 12.53 -0.84
C ILE A 208 -4.75 13.91 -0.17
N THR A 209 -4.45 14.98 -0.90
CA THR A 209 -4.31 16.33 -0.34
C THR A 209 -5.60 16.80 0.35
N LYS A 210 -6.76 16.51 -0.22
CA LYS A 210 -8.07 16.82 0.39
C LYS A 210 -8.35 15.93 1.59
N GLY A 211 -8.09 14.62 1.48
CA GLY A 211 -8.38 13.64 2.54
C GLY A 211 -7.68 13.91 3.85
N ARG A 212 -6.49 14.51 3.79
CA ARG A 212 -5.72 14.90 4.99
C ARG A 212 -6.40 15.97 5.84
N ARG A 213 -7.25 16.80 5.25
CA ARG A 213 -7.86 17.99 5.87
C ARG A 213 -9.36 17.84 6.07
N THR A 214 -9.97 16.82 5.53
CA THR A 214 -11.43 16.65 5.63
C THR A 214 -11.85 16.25 7.04
N PRO A 215 -12.90 16.85 7.60
CA PRO A 215 -13.48 16.41 8.85
C PRO A 215 -14.21 15.06 8.74
N ASN A 216 -14.72 14.74 7.55
CA ASN A 216 -15.40 13.47 7.29
C ASN A 216 -14.59 12.62 6.32
N PHE A 217 -13.68 11.81 6.87
CA PHE A 217 -12.82 10.90 6.11
C PHE A 217 -13.61 9.92 5.25
N TYR A 218 -14.68 9.33 5.79
CA TYR A 218 -15.43 8.28 5.09
C TYR A 218 -16.17 8.84 3.86
N LYS A 219 -16.74 10.04 3.98
CA LYS A 219 -17.40 10.71 2.86
C LYS A 219 -16.41 11.04 1.76
N TRP A 220 -15.29 11.69 2.11
CA TRP A 220 -14.23 11.98 1.15
C TRP A 220 -13.70 10.71 0.48
N PHE A 221 -13.52 9.63 1.24
CA PHE A 221 -12.99 8.38 0.69
C PHE A 221 -13.95 7.78 -0.34
N GLY A 222 -15.25 7.78 -0.08
CA GLY A 222 -16.24 7.33 -1.05
C GLY A 222 -16.31 8.19 -2.31
N GLU A 223 -16.31 9.52 -2.18
CA GLU A 223 -16.40 10.45 -3.30
C GLU A 223 -15.11 10.53 -4.13
N ASP A 224 -13.98 10.84 -3.48
CA ASP A 224 -12.74 11.17 -4.19
C ASP A 224 -11.84 9.94 -4.44
N VAL A 225 -11.97 8.85 -3.66
CA VAL A 225 -11.16 7.63 -3.83
C VAL A 225 -11.93 6.55 -4.58
N ASP A 226 -13.16 6.26 -4.15
CA ASP A 226 -13.98 5.22 -4.78
C ASP A 226 -14.80 5.73 -5.97
N GLY A 227 -14.91 7.07 -6.15
CA GLY A 227 -15.67 7.70 -7.23
C GLY A 227 -17.18 7.41 -7.12
N ILE A 228 -17.74 7.41 -5.90
CA ILE A 228 -19.17 7.28 -5.67
C ILE A 228 -19.80 8.65 -5.87
N GLU A 229 -20.69 8.77 -6.85
CA GLU A 229 -21.49 9.98 -7.07
C GLU A 229 -22.65 10.02 -6.07
N LEU A 230 -22.93 11.22 -5.49
CA LEU A 230 -24.03 11.46 -4.55
C LEU A 230 -25.29 11.91 -5.28
#